data_e1c316e1514e9a3907c557e6c1dd53c4
#
_entry.id   e1c316e1514e9a3907c557e6c1dd53c4
#
_cell.length_a   1.000
_cell.length_b   1.000
_cell.length_c   1.000
_cell.angle_alpha   90.00
_cell.angle_beta   90.00
_cell.angle_gamma   90.00
#
_symmetry.space_group_name_H-M   'P 1'
#
loop_
_entity.id
_entity.type
_entity.pdbx_description
1 polymer ?
#
loop_
_entity_poly.entity_id
_entity_poly.type
_entity_poly.pdbx_seq_one_letter_code
_entity_poly.pdbx_strand_id
1 'polypeptide(L)'
;VLMYDCYAQGFYQFCKSTNLKDFTFVQNTKTHGDFTPRHGSVMHITQAERERLEAWSELSIAVNDLRTRPVPTLTLKQLERRPALLAEAQKVLDTTSDPKTIADMTKKLKKFK
;
A
#
# COMPACT_ATOMS: atom_id res chain seq x y z
N VAL A 1 14.03 17.17 -6.88
CA VAL A 1 13.48 16.13 -7.77
C VAL A 1 12.31 16.71 -8.54
N LEU A 2 12.29 16.48 -9.83
CA LEU A 2 11.16 16.74 -10.70
C LEU A 2 10.48 15.41 -11.03
N MET A 3 9.19 15.33 -10.85
CA MET A 3 8.35 14.22 -11.28
C MET A 3 7.29 14.77 -12.26
N TYR A 4 7.10 14.10 -13.38
CA TYR A 4 6.02 14.44 -14.31
C TYR A 4 5.35 13.19 -14.85
N ASP A 5 4.08 13.36 -15.16
CA ASP A 5 3.20 12.31 -15.65
C ASP A 5 3.32 12.20 -17.16
N CYS A 6 3.87 11.09 -17.64
CA CYS A 6 3.87 10.70 -19.03
C CYS A 6 2.60 9.87 -19.33
N TYR A 7 1.43 10.48 -19.14
CA TYR A 7 0.15 9.78 -19.14
C TYR A 7 -0.15 8.99 -20.42
N ALA A 8 0.29 9.49 -21.57
CA ALA A 8 0.11 8.80 -22.84
C ALA A 8 0.88 7.48 -22.93
N GLN A 9 1.97 7.34 -22.16
CA GLN A 9 2.79 6.14 -22.08
C GLN A 9 2.54 5.32 -20.80
N GLY A 10 1.75 5.84 -19.86
CA GLY A 10 1.37 5.16 -18.64
C GLY A 10 2.51 5.00 -17.62
N PHE A 11 3.36 6.01 -17.47
CA PHE A 11 4.41 6.01 -16.46
C PHE A 11 4.70 7.42 -15.92
N TYR A 12 5.33 7.48 -14.76
CA TYR A 12 5.94 8.69 -14.21
C TYR A 12 7.43 8.71 -14.51
N GLN A 13 7.94 9.86 -14.92
CA GLN A 13 9.36 10.09 -15.10
C GLN A 13 9.91 10.95 -13.98
N PHE A 14 11.07 10.53 -13.45
CA PHE A 14 11.78 11.23 -12.38
C PHE A 14 13.10 11.76 -12.89
N CYS A 15 13.35 13.05 -12.63
CA CYS A 15 14.58 13.73 -12.89
C CYS A 15 15.11 14.41 -11.64
N LYS A 16 16.41 14.66 -11.57
CA LYS A 16 17.04 15.44 -10.50
C LYS A 16 17.83 16.62 -11.06
N SER A 17 17.89 17.70 -10.29
CA SER A 17 18.70 18.88 -10.60
C SER A 17 19.22 19.46 -9.29
N THR A 18 20.39 20.08 -9.35
CA THR A 18 20.98 20.86 -8.27
C THR A 18 20.86 22.38 -8.47
N ASN A 19 20.56 22.80 -9.69
CA ASN A 19 20.53 24.23 -10.09
C ASN A 19 19.18 24.65 -10.71
N LEU A 20 18.20 23.74 -10.80
CA LEU A 20 16.87 23.93 -11.41
C LEU A 20 16.90 24.31 -12.92
N LYS A 21 18.04 24.12 -13.57
CA LYS A 21 18.23 24.37 -15.01
C LYS A 21 18.56 23.08 -15.75
N ASP A 22 19.53 22.35 -15.24
CA ASP A 22 20.01 21.11 -15.84
C ASP A 22 19.40 19.93 -15.09
N PHE A 23 18.60 19.14 -15.81
CA PHE A 23 17.91 17.98 -15.24
C PHE A 23 18.52 16.70 -15.77
N THR A 24 18.89 15.82 -14.84
CA THR A 24 19.37 14.48 -15.16
C THR A 24 18.26 13.47 -14.92
N PHE A 25 18.01 12.62 -15.90
CA PHE A 25 17.08 11.49 -15.76
C PHE A 25 17.50 10.57 -14.61
N VAL A 26 16.53 10.10 -13.84
CA VAL A 26 16.72 9.14 -12.74
C VAL A 26 16.09 7.80 -13.11
N GLN A 27 14.78 7.79 -13.32
CA GLN A 27 14.04 6.57 -13.65
C GLN A 27 12.65 6.86 -14.18
N ASN A 28 12.05 5.84 -14.80
CA ASN A 28 10.62 5.76 -15.06
C ASN A 28 9.99 4.76 -14.09
N THR A 29 8.79 5.06 -13.61
CA THR A 29 8.03 4.17 -12.74
C THR A 29 6.63 3.99 -13.29
N LYS A 30 6.26 2.76 -13.61
CA LYS A 30 4.89 2.40 -13.96
C LYS A 30 4.11 2.10 -12.70
N THR A 31 2.87 2.53 -12.68
CA THR A 31 1.90 2.08 -11.70
C THR A 31 1.27 0.77 -12.18
N HIS A 32 1.00 -0.14 -11.24
CA HIS A 32 0.47 -1.46 -11.53
C HIS A 32 -0.86 -1.68 -10.82
N GLY A 33 -1.67 -2.59 -11.37
CA GLY A 33 -2.96 -2.98 -10.81
C GLY A 33 -4.06 -1.97 -11.10
N ASP A 34 -5.04 -1.91 -10.22
CA ASP A 34 -6.25 -1.09 -10.37
C ASP A 34 -6.04 0.39 -10.01
N PHE A 35 -4.81 0.76 -9.68
CA PHE A 35 -4.45 2.13 -9.30
C PHE A 35 -3.57 2.77 -10.37
N THR A 36 -4.13 3.75 -11.07
CA THR A 36 -3.47 4.57 -12.10
C THR A 36 -3.49 6.04 -11.69
N PRO A 37 -2.65 6.48 -10.75
CA PRO A 37 -2.59 7.88 -10.37
C PRO A 37 -2.10 8.72 -11.55
N ARG A 38 -2.68 9.89 -11.75
CA ARG A 38 -2.33 10.80 -12.85
C ARG A 38 -1.62 12.06 -12.39
N HIS A 39 -1.70 12.36 -11.12
CA HIS A 39 -1.08 13.53 -10.51
C HIS A 39 -0.43 13.12 -9.20
N GLY A 40 0.65 13.75 -8.86
CA GLY A 40 1.36 13.46 -7.63
C GLY A 40 2.36 14.54 -7.25
N SER A 41 2.84 14.44 -6.04
CA SER A 41 3.94 15.25 -5.53
C SER A 41 5.00 14.36 -4.90
N VAL A 42 6.21 14.87 -4.80
CA VAL A 42 7.35 14.18 -4.19
C VAL A 42 7.66 14.86 -2.86
N MET A 43 7.75 14.06 -1.81
CA MET A 43 8.18 14.51 -0.49
C MET A 43 9.30 13.61 0.05
N HIS A 44 10.15 14.17 0.88
CA HIS A 44 11.11 13.37 1.63
C HIS A 44 10.41 12.65 2.76
N ILE A 45 10.68 11.37 2.92
CA ILE A 45 10.27 10.57 4.05
C ILE A 45 11.49 9.87 4.66
N THR A 46 11.44 9.64 5.94
CA THR A 46 12.44 8.84 6.65
C THR A 46 12.27 7.35 6.36
N GLN A 47 13.30 6.57 6.62
CA GLN A 47 13.22 5.11 6.50
C GLN A 47 12.12 4.54 7.42
N ALA A 48 11.99 5.06 8.64
CA ALA A 48 10.94 4.62 9.58
C ALA A 48 9.52 4.93 9.06
N GLU A 49 9.31 6.08 8.42
CA GLU A 49 8.03 6.42 7.79
C GLU A 49 7.73 5.50 6.60
N ARG A 50 8.75 5.18 5.81
CA ARG A 50 8.62 4.22 4.70
C ARG A 50 8.19 2.84 5.20
N GLU A 51 8.89 2.29 6.20
CA GLU A 51 8.57 0.98 6.77
C GLU A 51 7.14 0.92 7.33
N ARG A 52 6.70 2.00 7.97
CA ARG A 52 5.33 2.14 8.46
C ARG A 52 4.30 2.15 7.33
N LEU A 53 4.56 2.93 6.26
CA LEU A 53 3.67 3.01 5.10
C LEU A 53 3.59 1.67 4.35
N GLU A 54 4.71 0.97 4.19
CA GLU A 54 4.75 -0.36 3.57
C GLU A 54 3.94 -1.37 4.39
N ALA A 55 4.14 -1.42 5.71
CA ALA A 55 3.38 -2.31 6.60
C ALA A 55 1.88 -1.99 6.58
N TRP A 56 1.50 -0.71 6.61
CA TRP A 56 0.11 -0.26 6.53
C TRP A 56 -0.54 -0.65 5.20
N SER A 57 0.17 -0.48 4.09
CA SER A 57 -0.29 -0.86 2.75
C SER A 57 -0.54 -2.37 2.65
N GLU A 58 0.40 -3.18 3.14
CA GLU A 58 0.25 -4.65 3.15
C GLU A 58 -0.96 -5.11 3.99
N LEU A 59 -1.20 -4.50 5.14
CA LEU A 59 -2.36 -4.81 5.97
C LEU A 59 -3.66 -4.40 5.27
N SER A 60 -3.70 -3.23 4.65
CA SER A 60 -4.86 -2.74 3.90
C SER A 60 -5.23 -3.68 2.75
N ILE A 61 -4.25 -4.17 2.01
CA ILE A 61 -4.45 -5.17 0.96
C ILE A 61 -5.02 -6.47 1.55
N ALA A 62 -4.42 -6.98 2.63
CA ALA A 62 -4.87 -8.22 3.27
C ALA A 62 -6.31 -8.11 3.84
N VAL A 63 -6.68 -6.94 4.37
CA VAL A 63 -8.05 -6.65 4.81
C VAL A 63 -9.01 -6.66 3.63
N ASN A 64 -8.65 -6.01 2.53
CA ASN A 64 -9.48 -5.98 1.33
C ASN A 64 -9.65 -7.38 0.74
N ASP A 65 -8.59 -8.17 0.63
CA ASP A 65 -8.64 -9.55 0.14
C ASP A 65 -9.57 -10.42 1.00
N LEU A 66 -9.50 -10.29 2.32
CA LEU A 66 -10.40 -11.02 3.20
C LEU A 66 -11.84 -10.52 3.09
N ARG A 67 -12.04 -9.20 2.95
CA ARG A 67 -13.37 -8.58 2.80
C ARG A 67 -14.08 -9.01 1.53
N THR A 68 -13.35 -9.09 0.43
CA THR A 68 -13.89 -9.42 -0.90
C THR A 68 -13.89 -10.91 -1.23
N ARG A 69 -13.28 -11.75 -0.38
CA ARG A 69 -13.20 -13.20 -0.61
C ARG A 69 -14.60 -13.82 -0.74
N PRO A 70 -14.87 -14.56 -1.82
CA PRO A 70 -16.19 -15.14 -2.07
C PRO A 70 -16.63 -16.12 -0.98
N VAL A 71 -17.87 -16.00 -0.55
CA VAL A 71 -18.46 -16.86 0.52
C VAL A 71 -18.31 -18.37 0.22
N PRO A 72 -18.51 -18.86 -1.02
CA PRO A 72 -18.35 -20.30 -1.31
C PRO A 72 -16.94 -20.86 -1.07
N THR A 73 -15.94 -19.98 -0.95
CA THR A 73 -14.55 -20.40 -0.69
C THR A 73 -14.21 -20.48 0.80
N LEU A 74 -15.16 -20.17 1.68
CA LEU A 74 -14.98 -20.12 3.12
C LEU A 74 -15.78 -21.24 3.80
N THR A 75 -15.19 -21.85 4.83
CA THR A 75 -15.89 -22.76 5.75
C THR A 75 -16.84 -21.97 6.67
N LEU A 76 -17.84 -22.64 7.24
CA LEU A 76 -18.75 -22.04 8.23
C LEU A 76 -18.00 -21.38 9.37
N LYS A 77 -17.00 -22.05 9.93
CA LYS A 77 -16.16 -21.50 11.00
C LYS A 77 -15.40 -20.24 10.59
N GLN A 78 -14.97 -20.16 9.33
CA GLN A 78 -14.31 -18.96 8.80
C GLN A 78 -15.33 -17.82 8.61
N LEU A 79 -16.53 -18.12 8.13
CA LEU A 79 -17.59 -17.12 7.99
C LEU A 79 -17.96 -16.48 9.33
N GLU A 80 -18.09 -17.29 10.39
CA GLU A 80 -18.37 -16.81 11.74
C GLU A 80 -17.27 -15.91 12.31
N ARG A 81 -16.00 -16.24 12.04
CA ARG A 81 -14.83 -15.51 12.56
C ARG A 81 -14.45 -14.27 11.74
N ARG A 82 -14.82 -14.22 10.46
CA ARG A 82 -14.45 -13.18 9.53
C ARG A 82 -14.79 -11.76 10.00
N PRO A 83 -16.02 -11.45 10.48
CA PRO A 83 -16.37 -10.10 10.92
C PRO A 83 -15.50 -9.59 12.08
N ALA A 84 -15.27 -10.43 13.08
CA ALA A 84 -14.46 -10.08 14.24
C ALA A 84 -13.00 -9.83 13.84
N LEU A 85 -12.45 -10.65 12.96
CA LEU A 85 -11.08 -10.51 12.47
C LEU A 85 -10.90 -9.25 11.60
N LEU A 86 -11.88 -8.91 10.77
CA LEU A 86 -11.88 -7.66 10.00
C LEU A 86 -11.97 -6.43 10.91
N ALA A 87 -12.80 -6.48 11.95
CA ALA A 87 -12.90 -5.40 12.93
C ALA A 87 -11.60 -5.19 13.70
N GLU A 88 -10.94 -6.27 14.11
CA GLU A 88 -9.62 -6.23 14.76
C GLU A 88 -8.57 -5.60 13.84
N ALA A 89 -8.51 -6.02 12.59
CA ALA A 89 -7.57 -5.49 11.61
C ALA A 89 -7.84 -4.01 11.29
N GLN A 90 -9.09 -3.62 11.16
CA GLN A 90 -9.46 -2.22 10.96
C GLN A 90 -9.03 -1.36 12.15
N LYS A 91 -9.25 -1.84 13.38
CA LYS A 91 -8.78 -1.14 14.58
C LYS A 91 -7.26 -0.93 14.56
N VAL A 92 -6.48 -1.93 14.14
CA VAL A 92 -5.02 -1.80 14.00
C VAL A 92 -4.68 -0.72 12.99
N LEU A 93 -5.34 -0.68 11.82
CA LEU A 93 -5.13 0.36 10.80
C LEU A 93 -5.43 1.77 11.32
N ASP A 94 -6.46 1.90 12.14
CA ASP A 94 -6.96 3.20 12.62
C ASP A 94 -6.18 3.75 13.83
N THR A 95 -5.56 2.87 14.63
CA THR A 95 -5.07 3.27 15.95
C THR A 95 -3.57 3.08 16.17
N THR A 96 -2.88 2.30 15.33
CA THR A 96 -1.45 2.05 15.56
C THR A 96 -0.57 2.53 14.41
N SER A 97 0.59 3.05 14.75
CA SER A 97 1.65 3.40 13.81
C SER A 97 2.89 2.50 13.95
N ASP A 98 2.84 1.49 14.83
CA ASP A 98 3.94 0.54 15.03
C ASP A 98 3.99 -0.48 13.89
N PRO A 99 5.06 -0.48 13.06
CA PRO A 99 5.18 -1.38 11.91
C PRO A 99 5.13 -2.88 12.30
N LYS A 100 5.65 -3.22 13.46
CA LYS A 100 5.67 -4.60 13.95
C LYS A 100 4.24 -5.12 14.25
N THR A 101 3.46 -4.33 14.99
CA THR A 101 2.07 -4.65 15.30
C THR A 101 1.24 -4.80 14.02
N ILE A 102 1.43 -3.90 13.05
CA ILE A 102 0.78 -3.93 11.75
C ILE A 102 1.17 -5.20 10.97
N ALA A 103 2.46 -5.53 10.92
CA ALA A 103 2.95 -6.72 10.23
C ALA A 103 2.45 -8.02 10.87
N ASP A 104 2.34 -8.09 12.20
CA ASP A 104 1.82 -9.26 12.89
C ASP A 104 0.33 -9.47 12.62
N MET A 105 -0.45 -8.39 12.51
CA MET A 105 -1.85 -8.46 12.08
C MET A 105 -1.97 -8.93 10.63
N THR A 106 -1.12 -8.46 9.73
CA THR A 106 -1.05 -8.92 8.34
C THR A 106 -0.78 -10.43 8.26
N LYS A 107 0.17 -10.93 9.03
CA LYS A 107 0.46 -12.39 9.12
C LYS A 107 -0.76 -13.17 9.63
N LYS A 108 -1.48 -12.62 10.61
CA LYS A 108 -2.71 -13.24 11.15
C LYS A 108 -3.80 -13.36 10.08
N LEU A 109 -4.01 -12.32 9.29
CA LEU A 109 -4.94 -12.35 8.16
C LEU A 109 -4.51 -13.33 7.07
N LYS A 110 -3.25 -13.33 6.67
CA LYS A 110 -2.71 -14.25 5.65
C LYS A 110 -2.81 -15.72 6.06
N LYS A 111 -2.81 -16.03 7.37
CA LYS A 111 -3.01 -17.38 7.93
C LYS A 111 -4.48 -17.79 8.05
N PHE A 112 -5.40 -16.89 7.82
CA PHE A 112 -6.84 -17.17 7.84
C PHE A 112 -7.23 -17.91 6.55
N LYS A 113 -6.94 -19.18 6.55
CA LYS A 113 -7.25 -20.12 5.47
C LYS A 113 -8.45 -20.99 5.85
#